data_19246af6d0eb091a78033134238b73ab
#
_entry.id   19246af6d0eb091a78033134238b73ab
#
_cell.length_a   1.000
_cell.length_b   1.000
_cell.length_c   1.000
_cell.angle_alpha   90.00
_cell.angle_beta   90.00
_cell.angle_gamma   90.00
#
_symmetry.space_group_name_H-M   'P 1'
#
loop_
_entity.id
_entity.type
_entity.pdbx_description
1 polymer ?
#
loop_
_entity_poly.entity_id
_entity_poly.type
_entity_poly.pdbx_seq_one_letter_code
_entity_poly.pdbx_strand_id
1 'polypeptide(L)'
;MPGKITAKEFEDKVLETEEVVIRLRCPNDQMVDSYDFTRKAADNTSLTDWLETRIKPRIGDLTCDVIDGQTFQKPHGRTSMAKLRDTYAR
;
A
#
# COMPACT_ATOMS: atom_id res chain seq x y z
N MET A 1 -20.65 5.79 -1.70
CA MET A 1 -20.33 4.39 -1.92
C MET A 1 -19.01 4.25 -2.63
N PRO A 2 -18.07 3.52 -2.07
CA PRO A 2 -16.80 3.37 -2.76
C PRO A 2 -17.00 2.57 -4.04
N GLY A 3 -16.50 3.11 -5.13
CA GLY A 3 -16.50 2.41 -6.40
C GLY A 3 -15.40 1.38 -6.45
N LYS A 4 -15.38 0.59 -7.51
CA LYS A 4 -14.29 -0.30 -7.80
C LYS A 4 -13.32 0.40 -8.74
N ILE A 5 -12.03 0.13 -8.55
CA ILE A 5 -10.97 0.65 -9.41
C ILE A 5 -10.07 -0.50 -9.82
N THR A 6 -9.23 -0.27 -10.82
CA THR A 6 -8.27 -1.30 -11.23
C THR A 6 -7.14 -1.42 -10.20
N ALA A 7 -6.46 -2.57 -10.21
CA ALA A 7 -5.30 -2.77 -9.33
C ALA A 7 -4.24 -1.69 -9.55
N LYS A 8 -4.02 -1.30 -10.81
CA LYS A 8 -3.05 -0.24 -11.11
C LYS A 8 -3.48 1.09 -10.50
N GLU A 9 -4.74 1.45 -10.62
CA GLU A 9 -5.25 2.68 -10.01
C GLU A 9 -5.16 2.63 -8.49
N PHE A 10 -5.40 1.45 -7.90
CA PHE A 10 -5.25 1.25 -6.47
C PHE A 10 -3.82 1.50 -6.02
N GLU A 11 -2.84 0.93 -6.75
CA GLU A 11 -1.43 1.15 -6.45
C GLU A 11 -1.07 2.64 -6.54
N ASP A 12 -1.57 3.32 -7.57
CA ASP A 12 -1.31 4.74 -7.76
C ASP A 12 -1.92 5.58 -6.63
N LYS A 13 -3.11 5.23 -6.18
CA LYS A 13 -3.77 5.93 -5.08
C LYS A 13 -3.04 5.73 -3.76
N VAL A 14 -2.53 4.53 -3.52
CA VAL A 14 -1.75 4.25 -2.31
C VAL A 14 -0.47 5.08 -2.32
N LEU A 15 0.23 5.14 -3.46
CA LEU A 15 1.43 5.96 -3.58
C LEU A 15 1.12 7.43 -3.30
N GLU A 16 0.02 7.94 -3.85
CA GLU A 16 -0.37 9.33 -3.68
C GLU A 16 -0.71 9.65 -2.22
N THR A 17 -1.44 8.77 -1.55
CA THR A 17 -1.92 9.01 -0.19
C THR A 17 -0.88 8.67 0.86
N GLU A 18 -0.25 7.52 0.74
CA GLU A 18 0.65 6.99 1.77
C GLU A 18 2.12 7.25 1.50
N GLU A 19 2.46 7.65 0.28
CA GLU A 19 3.84 7.86 -0.15
C GLU A 19 4.69 6.60 -0.07
N VAL A 20 4.06 5.44 -0.30
CA VAL A 20 4.75 4.15 -0.35
C VAL A 20 4.35 3.40 -1.60
N VAL A 21 5.26 2.56 -2.11
CA VAL A 21 5.03 1.78 -3.32
C VAL A 21 4.60 0.37 -2.96
N ILE A 22 3.49 -0.06 -3.53
CA ILE A 22 3.02 -1.46 -3.38
C ILE A 22 2.78 -2.06 -4.75
N ARG A 23 2.76 -3.39 -4.80
CA ARG A 23 2.40 -4.15 -6.00
C ARG A 23 1.39 -5.22 -5.63
N LEU A 24 0.29 -5.24 -6.35
CA LEU A 24 -0.70 -6.31 -6.20
C LEU A 24 -0.36 -7.45 -7.14
N ARG A 25 -0.41 -8.68 -6.63
CA ARG A 25 -0.11 -9.89 -7.40
C ARG A 25 -1.31 -10.31 -8.21
N CYS A 26 -1.64 -9.53 -9.24
CA CYS A 26 -2.80 -9.79 -10.10
C CYS A 26 -2.63 -8.99 -11.39
N PRO A 27 -3.46 -9.24 -12.41
CA PRO A 27 -3.46 -8.41 -13.61
C PRO A 27 -3.78 -6.96 -13.26
N ASN A 28 -3.21 -6.02 -14.01
CA ASN A 28 -3.39 -4.59 -13.76
C ASN A 28 -4.85 -4.15 -13.86
N ASP A 29 -5.67 -4.87 -14.62
CA ASP A 29 -7.09 -4.56 -14.79
C ASP A 29 -8.00 -5.28 -13.78
N GLN A 30 -7.42 -6.02 -12.83
CA GLN A 30 -8.20 -6.64 -11.76
C GLN A 30 -8.89 -5.56 -10.94
N MET A 31 -10.20 -5.71 -10.72
CA MET A 31 -10.96 -4.73 -9.96
C MET A 31 -10.84 -4.98 -8.47
N VAL A 32 -10.64 -3.92 -7.71
CA VAL A 32 -10.56 -3.95 -6.26
C VAL A 32 -11.35 -2.76 -5.70
N ASP A 33 -11.60 -2.76 -4.39
CA ASP A 33 -12.26 -1.64 -3.77
C ASP A 33 -11.36 -0.40 -3.80
N SER A 34 -12.00 0.76 -3.91
CA SER A 34 -11.26 2.03 -3.97
C SER A 34 -10.52 2.29 -2.66
N TYR A 35 -9.36 2.94 -2.77
CA TYR A 35 -8.58 3.36 -1.61
C TYR A 35 -9.00 4.79 -1.24
N ASP A 36 -9.96 4.90 -0.32
CA ASP A 36 -10.66 6.16 -0.05
C ASP A 36 -10.08 6.98 1.09
N PHE A 37 -8.90 6.62 1.58
CA PHE A 37 -8.28 7.36 2.67
C PHE A 37 -7.76 8.70 2.16
N THR A 38 -8.01 9.77 2.92
CA THR A 38 -7.54 11.11 2.59
C THR A 38 -6.29 11.49 3.35
N ARG A 39 -5.96 10.74 4.42
CA ARG A 39 -4.77 10.98 5.23
C ARG A 39 -3.91 9.75 5.24
N LYS A 40 -2.58 9.95 5.20
CA LYS A 40 -1.65 8.84 5.31
C LYS A 40 -1.66 8.28 6.73
N ALA A 41 -1.28 7.01 6.86
CA ALA A 41 -1.20 6.36 8.15
C ALA A 41 -0.15 7.05 9.03
N ALA A 42 -0.36 6.99 10.35
CA ALA A 42 0.56 7.62 11.29
C ALA A 42 1.97 7.04 11.16
N ASP A 43 2.97 7.86 11.41
CA ASP A 43 4.38 7.47 11.24
C ASP A 43 4.76 6.26 12.09
N ASN A 44 4.14 6.10 13.27
CA ASN A 44 4.44 4.99 14.16
C ASN A 44 3.62 3.73 13.88
N THR A 45 2.78 3.75 12.86
CA THR A 45 2.03 2.56 12.45
C THR A 45 2.99 1.56 11.82
N SER A 46 2.93 0.29 12.25
CA SER A 46 3.76 -0.73 11.62
C SER A 46 3.22 -1.10 10.25
N LEU A 47 4.10 -1.63 9.40
CA LEU A 47 3.70 -2.06 8.06
C LEU A 47 2.61 -3.13 8.13
N THR A 48 2.74 -4.09 9.05
CA THR A 48 1.74 -5.14 9.22
C THR A 48 0.37 -4.57 9.56
N ASP A 49 0.32 -3.64 10.52
CA ASP A 49 -0.95 -3.01 10.92
C ASP A 49 -1.56 -2.23 9.76
N TRP A 50 -0.75 -1.49 9.02
CA TRP A 50 -1.22 -0.74 7.87
C TRP A 50 -1.82 -1.67 6.81
N LEU A 51 -1.13 -2.75 6.48
CA LEU A 51 -1.62 -3.71 5.50
C LEU A 51 -2.95 -4.33 5.93
N GLU A 52 -3.06 -4.71 7.20
CA GLU A 52 -4.25 -5.40 7.69
C GLU A 52 -5.46 -4.48 7.84
N THR A 53 -5.24 -3.21 8.14
CA THR A 53 -6.34 -2.28 8.38
C THR A 53 -6.77 -1.53 7.13
N ARG A 54 -5.84 -1.23 6.23
CA ARG A 54 -6.15 -0.38 5.07
C ARG A 54 -6.09 -1.10 3.73
N ILE A 55 -5.27 -2.13 3.59
CA ILE A 55 -5.06 -2.78 2.29
C ILE A 55 -5.92 -4.03 2.16
N LYS A 56 -5.78 -4.99 3.08
CA LYS A 56 -6.49 -6.26 2.96
C LYS A 56 -8.00 -6.14 2.84
N PRO A 57 -8.68 -5.26 3.59
CA PRO A 57 -10.12 -5.13 3.44
C PRO A 57 -10.56 -4.71 2.04
N ARG A 58 -9.67 -4.14 1.26
CA ARG A 58 -10.00 -3.65 -0.09
C ARG A 58 -9.60 -4.60 -1.20
N ILE A 59 -8.64 -5.46 -0.96
CA ILE A 59 -8.16 -6.39 -1.99
C ILE A 59 -8.58 -7.83 -1.76
N GLY A 60 -9.16 -8.15 -0.59
CA GLY A 60 -9.61 -9.50 -0.28
C GLY A 60 -8.47 -10.50 -0.30
N ASP A 61 -8.60 -11.52 -1.15
CA ASP A 61 -7.64 -12.62 -1.20
C ASP A 61 -6.39 -12.32 -2.01
N LEU A 62 -6.30 -11.16 -2.64
CA LEU A 62 -5.12 -10.82 -3.42
C LEU A 62 -3.92 -10.60 -2.52
N THR A 63 -2.74 -10.91 -3.06
CA THR A 63 -1.48 -10.69 -2.35
C THR A 63 -0.94 -9.32 -2.68
N CYS A 64 -0.48 -8.60 -1.66
CA CYS A 64 0.13 -7.29 -1.82
C CYS A 64 1.59 -7.33 -1.38
N ASP A 65 2.48 -6.89 -2.24
CA ASP A 65 3.90 -6.74 -1.91
C ASP A 65 4.21 -5.27 -1.71
N VAL A 66 4.95 -4.96 -0.64
CA VAL A 66 5.44 -3.61 -0.39
C VAL A 66 6.90 -3.54 -0.85
N ILE A 67 7.25 -2.49 -1.55
CA ILE A 67 8.59 -2.34 -2.13
C ILE A 67 9.37 -1.31 -1.33
N ASP A 68 10.51 -1.74 -0.78
CA ASP A 68 11.45 -0.85 -0.08
C ASP A 68 12.18 0.01 -1.12
N GLY A 69 12.30 1.31 -0.84
CA GLY A 69 12.89 2.24 -1.81
C GLY A 69 14.41 2.16 -1.93
N GLN A 70 15.10 1.52 -0.98
CA GLN A 70 16.55 1.41 -1.00
C GLN A 70 17.03 0.05 -1.51
N THR A 71 16.40 -1.02 -1.04
CA THR A 71 16.85 -2.38 -1.38
C THR A 71 15.97 -3.03 -2.44
N PHE A 72 14.80 -2.47 -2.70
CA PHE A 72 13.79 -3.04 -3.59
C PHE A 72 13.32 -4.42 -3.15
N GLN A 73 13.46 -4.71 -1.86
CA GLN A 73 13.02 -5.95 -1.26
C GLN A 73 11.83 -5.69 -0.35
N LYS A 74 11.17 -6.77 0.05
CA LYS A 74 10.03 -6.66 0.95
C LYS A 74 10.51 -6.26 2.35
N PRO A 75 10.04 -5.13 2.88
CA PRO A 75 10.46 -4.69 4.21
C PRO A 75 9.86 -5.59 5.30
N HIS A 76 10.48 -5.58 6.46
CA HIS A 76 10.00 -6.33 7.61
C HIS A 76 8.65 -5.77 8.09
N GLY A 77 7.75 -6.65 8.52
CA GLY A 77 6.41 -6.23 8.95
C GLY A 77 6.39 -5.29 10.15
N ARG A 78 7.45 -5.26 10.95
CA ARG A 78 7.56 -4.35 12.10
C ARG A 78 8.08 -2.95 11.70
N THR A 79 8.49 -2.79 10.47
CA THR A 79 8.94 -1.49 9.97
C THR A 79 7.81 -0.47 10.11
N SER A 80 8.12 0.70 10.68
CA SER A 80 7.12 1.76 10.80
C SER A 80 6.93 2.44 9.45
N MET A 81 5.76 3.07 9.27
CA MET A 81 5.47 3.79 8.05
C MET A 81 6.46 4.93 7.82
N ALA A 82 6.88 5.61 8.89
CA ALA A 82 7.88 6.67 8.78
C ALA A 82 9.19 6.12 8.20
N LYS A 83 9.64 4.99 8.71
CA LYS A 83 10.89 4.39 8.27
C LYS A 83 10.80 3.92 6.83
N LEU A 84 9.67 3.34 6.45
CA LEU A 84 9.45 2.91 5.07
C LEU A 84 9.48 4.11 4.12
N ARG A 85 8.81 5.20 4.49
CA ARG A 85 8.79 6.41 3.66
C ARG A 85 10.18 7.00 3.47
N ASP A 86 11.03 6.89 4.48
CA ASP A 86 12.42 7.37 4.41
C ASP A 86 13.29 6.58 3.45
N THR A 87 12.86 5.36 3.06
CA THR A 87 13.65 4.56 2.11
C THR A 87 13.56 5.07 0.67
N TYR A 88 12.54 5.86 0.36
CA TYR A 88 12.35 6.35 -1.01
C TYR A 88 13.18 7.60 -1.23
N ALA A 89 13.83 7.67 -2.38
CA ALA A 89 14.67 8.81 -2.74
C ALA A 89 13.84 10.10 -2.84
N ARG A 90 14.43 11.21 -2.44
CA ARG A 90 13.81 12.52 -2.49
C ARG A 90 14.59 13.44 -3.40
#